data_cdf648a3930fe279d433b1bdffe56bbe
#
_entry.id   cdf648a3930fe279d433b1bdffe56bbe
#
_cell.length_a   1.000
_cell.length_b   1.000
_cell.length_c   1.000
_cell.angle_alpha   90.00
_cell.angle_beta   90.00
_cell.angle_gamma   90.00
#
_symmetry.space_group_name_H-M   'P 1'
#
loop_
_entity.id
_entity.type
_entity.pdbx_description
1 polymer ?
#
loop_
_entity_poly.entity_id
_entity_poly.type
_entity_poly.pdbx_seq_one_letter_code
_entity_poly.pdbx_strand_id
1 'polypeptide(L)'
;MATSPREEPSSQSASLQCALSVAPRLKVGEPVQVTFRLSNPTKQPLYVLNWHTPLEGLLSNCLEVTRAGTEIPYQGPMFKRADPEASDYVTLAPGGSAENTIEASLAYDFSQPGTYRIAFTRPLMDVTSQQAEVPHRLGQHHELPVQCQAAETTIVTP
;
A
#
# COMPACT_ATOMS: atom_id res chain seq x y z
N MET A 1 -8.94 25.68 -25.92
CA MET A 1 -8.77 25.11 -25.52
C MET A 1 -8.63 24.62 -24.72
N ALA A 2 -8.73 24.70 -24.71
CA ALA A 2 -8.55 24.21 -23.95
C ALA A 2 -8.35 23.68 -23.15
N THR A 3 -8.24 23.64 -23.11
CA THR A 3 -7.98 23.11 -22.37
C THR A 3 -7.73 22.78 -21.56
N SER A 4 -7.57 22.90 -21.56
CA SER A 4 -7.18 22.47 -20.75
C SER A 4 -7.10 22.20 -19.80
N PRO A 5 -7.08 22.33 -19.65
CA PRO A 5 -6.75 21.86 -18.71
C PRO A 5 -6.72 21.47 -17.75
N ARG A 6 -6.82 21.65 -17.74
CA ARG A 6 -6.68 21.12 -16.99
C ARG A 6 -6.21 20.62 -16.22
N GLU A 7 -6.02 20.75 -16.24
CA GLU A 7 -5.52 20.08 -15.68
C GLU A 7 -5.09 19.98 -14.75
N GLU A 8 -5.08 20.26 -14.78
CA GLU A 8 -4.61 19.98 -14.04
C GLU A 8 -4.29 19.78 -13.00
N PRO A 9 -4.34 20.14 -12.69
CA PRO A 9 -3.93 19.75 -11.87
C PRO A 9 -3.77 18.98 -11.14
N SER A 10 -3.91 18.89 -11.25
CA SER A 10 -3.67 18.10 -10.78
C SER A 10 -3.18 17.35 -10.60
N SER A 11 -3.30 17.66 -10.93
CA SER A 11 -2.75 16.79 -11.09
C SER A 11 -1.84 16.09 -10.59
N GLN A 12 -1.63 16.36 -10.35
CA GLN A 12 -0.63 15.88 -9.71
C GLN A 12 -0.91 15.02 -8.63
N SER A 13 -1.93 15.22 -8.00
CA SER A 13 -2.45 14.39 -6.95
C SER A 13 -2.69 12.99 -7.41
N ALA A 14 -2.90 12.84 -8.67
CA ALA A 14 -3.07 11.53 -9.24
C ALA A 14 -1.72 10.93 -9.59
N SER A 15 -0.68 11.37 -8.92
CA SER A 15 0.63 11.04 -9.39
C SER A 15 1.02 9.59 -9.14
N LEU A 16 0.54 8.94 -8.11
CA LEU A 16 0.93 7.56 -7.86
C LEU A 16 -0.23 6.61 -8.12
N GLN A 17 0.09 5.45 -8.67
CA GLN A 17 -0.87 4.39 -8.92
C GLN A 17 -0.55 3.21 -8.01
N CYS A 18 -1.59 2.53 -7.56
CA CYS A 18 -1.48 1.48 -6.57
C CYS A 18 -2.32 0.30 -6.99
N ALA A 19 -1.79 -0.91 -6.81
CA ALA A 19 -2.53 -2.12 -7.12
C ALA A 19 -2.22 -3.19 -6.09
N LEU A 20 -3.25 -3.95 -5.73
CA LEU A 20 -3.13 -5.15 -4.92
C LEU A 20 -3.49 -6.35 -5.77
N SER A 21 -2.82 -7.47 -5.54
CA SER A 21 -3.17 -8.72 -6.20
C SER A 21 -3.03 -9.88 -5.22
N VAL A 22 -3.86 -10.90 -5.42
CA VAL A 22 -3.88 -12.11 -4.62
C VAL A 22 -4.46 -13.21 -5.50
N ALA A 23 -4.09 -14.46 -5.23
CA ALA A 23 -4.69 -15.58 -5.94
C ALA A 23 -6.21 -15.54 -5.75
N PRO A 24 -7.02 -15.69 -6.82
CA PRO A 24 -8.47 -15.53 -6.70
C PRO A 24 -9.14 -16.63 -5.90
N ARG A 25 -8.50 -17.78 -5.73
CA ARG A 25 -9.08 -18.91 -5.03
C ARG A 25 -7.99 -19.66 -4.27
N LEU A 26 -8.24 -19.91 -3.00
CA LEU A 26 -7.30 -20.59 -2.11
C LEU A 26 -8.08 -21.59 -1.25
N LYS A 27 -7.36 -22.58 -0.72
CA LYS A 27 -7.92 -23.50 0.27
C LYS A 27 -7.60 -23.01 1.68
N VAL A 28 -8.48 -23.36 2.63
CA VAL A 28 -8.22 -23.07 4.03
C VAL A 28 -6.85 -23.63 4.41
N GLY A 29 -6.03 -22.81 5.05
CA GLY A 29 -4.69 -23.20 5.49
C GLY A 29 -3.58 -22.83 4.52
N GLU A 30 -3.91 -22.51 3.28
CA GLU A 30 -2.89 -22.05 2.35
C GLU A 30 -2.48 -20.61 2.66
N PRO A 31 -1.20 -20.26 2.44
CA PRO A 31 -0.77 -18.88 2.65
C PRO A 31 -1.53 -17.90 1.75
N VAL A 32 -1.95 -16.77 2.31
CA VAL A 32 -2.61 -15.72 1.55
C VAL A 32 -1.57 -14.66 1.25
N GLN A 33 -0.96 -14.76 0.07
CA GLN A 33 0.09 -13.83 -0.34
C GLN A 33 -0.51 -12.70 -1.15
N VAL A 34 -0.26 -11.48 -0.68
CA VAL A 34 -0.79 -10.26 -1.29
C VAL A 34 0.38 -9.46 -1.82
N THR A 35 0.33 -9.12 -3.09
CA THR A 35 1.33 -8.27 -3.71
C THR A 35 0.80 -6.86 -3.79
N PHE A 36 1.59 -5.91 -3.28
CA PHE A 36 1.31 -4.49 -3.32
C PHE A 36 2.29 -3.86 -4.29
N ARG A 37 1.77 -3.09 -5.24
CA ARG A 37 2.61 -2.43 -6.24
C ARG A 37 2.25 -0.96 -6.29
N LEU A 38 3.29 -0.11 -6.24
CA LEU A 38 3.16 1.33 -6.30
C LEU A 38 3.94 1.81 -7.51
N SER A 39 3.31 2.60 -8.37
CA SER A 39 3.89 3.04 -9.64
C SER A 39 3.88 4.55 -9.74
N ASN A 40 4.92 5.08 -10.36
CA ASN A 40 5.09 6.52 -10.55
C ASN A 40 4.95 6.84 -12.03
N PRO A 41 3.76 7.28 -12.50
CA PRO A 41 3.58 7.63 -13.90
C PRO A 41 4.06 9.03 -14.25
N THR A 42 4.59 9.79 -13.29
CA THR A 42 5.03 11.15 -13.54
C THR A 42 6.41 11.19 -14.16
N LYS A 43 6.83 12.38 -14.53
CA LYS A 43 8.16 12.59 -15.13
C LYS A 43 9.23 12.96 -14.11
N GLN A 44 8.88 12.94 -12.82
CA GLN A 44 9.83 13.25 -11.76
C GLN A 44 10.01 12.03 -10.87
N PRO A 45 11.21 11.85 -10.32
CA PRO A 45 11.37 10.80 -9.30
C PRO A 45 10.58 11.18 -8.05
N LEU A 46 10.05 10.17 -7.37
CA LEU A 46 9.34 10.36 -6.12
C LEU A 46 9.97 9.48 -5.06
N TYR A 47 10.00 10.00 -3.83
CA TYR A 47 10.56 9.31 -2.67
C TYR A 47 9.42 9.09 -1.69
N VAL A 48 9.16 7.83 -1.37
CA VAL A 48 7.98 7.42 -0.62
C VAL A 48 8.42 6.71 0.65
N LEU A 49 7.97 7.21 1.79
CA LEU A 49 8.20 6.53 3.07
C LEU A 49 7.40 5.24 3.07
N ASN A 50 8.06 4.12 3.32
CA ASN A 50 7.41 2.81 3.23
C ASN A 50 6.60 2.43 4.46
N TRP A 51 6.60 3.25 5.52
CA TRP A 51 5.89 2.97 6.76
C TRP A 51 4.39 2.78 6.52
N HIS A 52 3.82 1.79 7.19
CA HIS A 52 2.38 1.47 7.12
C HIS A 52 1.94 1.10 5.70
N THR A 53 2.87 0.58 4.90
CA THR A 53 2.56 -0.01 3.61
C THR A 53 3.17 -1.40 3.54
N PRO A 54 2.66 -2.27 2.65
CA PRO A 54 3.27 -3.58 2.46
C PRO A 54 4.71 -3.53 1.91
N LEU A 55 5.15 -2.35 1.44
CA LEU A 55 6.54 -2.23 0.94
C LEU A 55 7.57 -2.48 2.03
N GLU A 56 7.24 -2.19 3.29
CA GLU A 56 8.16 -2.47 4.40
C GLU A 56 7.98 -3.89 4.94
N GLY A 57 7.05 -4.66 4.40
CA GLY A 57 6.69 -5.96 4.93
C GLY A 57 5.46 -5.86 5.81
N LEU A 58 5.15 -6.93 6.52
CA LEU A 58 3.96 -6.99 7.37
C LEU A 58 4.33 -6.57 8.78
N LEU A 59 4.60 -5.28 8.96
CA LEU A 59 5.08 -4.71 10.22
C LEU A 59 4.04 -3.85 10.93
N SER A 60 2.87 -3.64 10.31
CA SER A 60 1.80 -2.84 10.89
C SER A 60 0.48 -3.24 10.25
N ASN A 61 -0.61 -2.72 10.81
CA ASN A 61 -1.94 -2.94 10.22
C ASN A 61 -2.08 -2.08 8.96
N CYS A 62 -1.45 -2.54 7.88
CA CYS A 62 -1.40 -1.78 6.64
C CYS A 62 -2.51 -2.12 5.66
N LEU A 63 -3.33 -3.13 5.94
CA LEU A 63 -4.40 -3.55 5.04
C LEU A 63 -5.74 -3.51 5.76
N GLU A 64 -6.80 -3.32 4.98
CA GLU A 64 -8.15 -3.52 5.46
C GLU A 64 -8.67 -4.81 4.85
N VAL A 65 -8.93 -5.81 5.70
CA VAL A 65 -9.40 -7.11 5.28
C VAL A 65 -10.80 -7.31 5.80
N THR A 66 -11.75 -7.64 4.91
CA THR A 66 -13.12 -7.90 5.31
C THR A 66 -13.61 -9.21 4.70
N ARG A 67 -14.53 -9.86 5.41
CA ARG A 67 -15.24 -11.04 4.91
C ARG A 67 -16.73 -10.81 5.14
N ALA A 68 -17.51 -10.83 4.06
CA ALA A 68 -18.95 -10.55 4.12
C ALA A 68 -19.25 -9.25 4.86
N GLY A 69 -18.43 -8.22 4.65
CA GLY A 69 -18.62 -6.92 5.28
C GLY A 69 -18.09 -6.80 6.70
N THR A 70 -17.61 -7.89 7.29
CA THR A 70 -17.07 -7.87 8.65
C THR A 70 -15.57 -7.74 8.60
N GLU A 71 -15.05 -6.77 9.34
CA GLU A 71 -13.60 -6.53 9.37
C GLU A 71 -12.89 -7.66 10.12
N ILE A 72 -11.77 -8.10 9.54
CA ILE A 72 -10.88 -9.09 10.15
C ILE A 72 -9.79 -8.32 10.89
N PRO A 73 -9.69 -8.48 12.23
CA PRO A 73 -8.72 -7.70 12.99
C PRO A 73 -7.27 -8.04 12.64
N TYR A 74 -6.42 -7.04 12.75
CA TYR A 74 -4.99 -7.23 12.62
C TYR A 74 -4.42 -7.83 13.91
N GLN A 75 -3.64 -8.89 13.78
CA GLN A 75 -3.05 -9.62 14.91
C GLN A 75 -1.53 -9.66 14.83
N GLY A 76 -0.94 -8.86 13.98
CA GLY A 76 0.50 -8.84 13.80
C GLY A 76 1.21 -7.85 14.72
N PRO A 77 2.50 -7.65 14.49
CA PRO A 77 3.28 -6.73 15.33
C PRO A 77 2.89 -5.28 15.14
N MET A 78 3.13 -4.48 16.17
CA MET A 78 2.96 -3.03 16.14
C MET A 78 4.19 -2.40 16.76
N PHE A 79 4.78 -1.43 16.05
CA PHE A 79 6.00 -0.79 16.47
C PHE A 79 5.77 0.69 16.74
N LYS A 80 6.36 1.20 17.79
CA LYS A 80 6.52 2.65 17.96
C LYS A 80 7.69 3.08 17.10
N ARG A 81 7.53 4.22 16.45
CA ARG A 81 8.54 4.72 15.54
C ARG A 81 8.98 6.11 15.95
N ALA A 82 10.29 6.32 15.87
CA ALA A 82 10.88 7.63 15.97
C ALA A 82 10.90 8.28 14.58
N ASP A 83 11.87 9.15 14.31
CA ASP A 83 12.01 9.72 12.98
C ASP A 83 12.47 8.64 11.98
N PRO A 84 12.02 8.70 10.73
CA PRO A 84 12.49 7.75 9.73
C PRO A 84 13.93 8.04 9.31
N GLU A 85 14.55 7.02 8.73
CA GLU A 85 15.86 7.15 8.11
C GLU A 85 15.68 7.16 6.59
N ALA A 86 16.72 7.60 5.88
CA ALA A 86 16.65 7.63 4.43
C ALA A 86 16.38 6.24 3.84
N SER A 87 16.86 5.19 4.50
CA SER A 87 16.62 3.82 4.03
C SER A 87 15.16 3.38 4.17
N ASP A 88 14.34 4.13 4.89
CA ASP A 88 12.90 3.86 4.99
C ASP A 88 12.14 4.42 3.80
N TYR A 89 12.79 5.12 2.90
CA TYR A 89 12.17 5.67 1.71
C TYR A 89 12.50 4.83 0.49
N VAL A 90 11.48 4.59 -0.33
CA VAL A 90 11.60 3.89 -1.60
C VAL A 90 11.66 4.92 -2.70
N THR A 91 12.64 4.80 -3.60
CA THR A 91 12.76 5.71 -4.73
C THR A 91 12.00 5.13 -5.92
N LEU A 92 11.07 5.93 -6.45
CA LEU A 92 10.34 5.58 -7.65
C LEU A 92 10.82 6.47 -8.77
N ALA A 93 11.58 5.92 -9.69
CA ALA A 93 12.02 6.65 -10.87
C ALA A 93 10.79 7.01 -11.74
N PRO A 94 10.94 8.03 -12.62
CA PRO A 94 9.85 8.31 -13.55
C PRO A 94 9.49 7.06 -14.35
N GLY A 95 8.21 6.70 -14.39
CA GLY A 95 7.75 5.48 -15.03
C GLY A 95 8.07 4.20 -14.28
N GLY A 96 8.72 4.30 -13.12
CA GLY A 96 9.10 3.13 -12.34
C GLY A 96 8.08 2.70 -11.34
N SER A 97 8.34 1.56 -10.71
CA SER A 97 7.45 1.02 -9.70
C SER A 97 8.24 0.27 -8.64
N ALA A 98 7.59 0.05 -7.50
CA ALA A 98 8.11 -0.80 -6.44
C ALA A 98 7.00 -1.74 -6.02
N GLU A 99 7.36 -2.96 -5.65
CA GLU A 99 6.36 -3.90 -5.18
C GLU A 99 6.96 -4.80 -4.11
N ASN A 100 6.07 -5.36 -3.28
CA ASN A 100 6.45 -6.35 -2.30
C ASN A 100 5.25 -7.27 -2.07
N THR A 101 5.55 -8.53 -1.78
CA THR A 101 4.54 -9.53 -1.47
C THR A 101 4.64 -9.87 0.00
N ILE A 102 3.50 -9.81 0.68
CA ILE A 102 3.42 -10.18 2.09
C ILE A 102 2.47 -11.36 2.26
N GLU A 103 2.72 -12.17 3.27
CA GLU A 103 1.81 -13.25 3.61
C GLU A 103 0.80 -12.71 4.63
N ALA A 104 -0.35 -12.25 4.12
CA ALA A 104 -1.35 -11.61 4.96
C ALA A 104 -1.91 -12.55 6.03
N SER A 105 -1.90 -13.86 5.77
CA SER A 105 -2.40 -14.83 6.73
C SER A 105 -1.55 -14.94 7.99
N LEU A 106 -0.39 -14.32 8.03
CA LEU A 106 0.41 -14.25 9.26
C LEU A 106 -0.14 -13.22 10.26
N ALA A 107 -0.97 -12.30 9.80
CA ALA A 107 -1.46 -11.23 10.68
C ALA A 107 -2.98 -11.03 10.61
N TYR A 108 -3.66 -11.68 9.69
CA TYR A 108 -5.12 -11.62 9.57
C TYR A 108 -5.64 -13.04 9.47
N ASP A 109 -6.79 -13.29 10.09
CA ASP A 109 -7.34 -14.65 10.18
C ASP A 109 -8.13 -14.98 8.92
N PHE A 110 -7.58 -15.88 8.10
CA PHE A 110 -8.24 -16.40 6.89
C PHE A 110 -8.70 -17.84 7.08
N SER A 111 -8.91 -18.28 8.32
CA SER A 111 -9.22 -19.69 8.60
C SER A 111 -10.64 -20.08 8.24
N GLN A 112 -11.53 -19.11 8.01
CA GLN A 112 -12.91 -19.41 7.68
C GLN A 112 -13.10 -19.37 6.16
N PRO A 113 -13.87 -20.29 5.59
CA PRO A 113 -14.21 -20.20 4.16
C PRO A 113 -15.02 -18.93 3.88
N GLY A 114 -14.92 -18.43 2.66
CA GLY A 114 -15.68 -17.28 2.22
C GLY A 114 -14.86 -16.39 1.31
N THR A 115 -15.46 -15.30 0.89
CA THR A 115 -14.80 -14.34 0.03
C THR A 115 -14.28 -13.19 0.88
N TYR A 116 -12.99 -12.93 0.77
CA TYR A 116 -12.30 -11.87 1.51
C TYR A 116 -11.96 -10.75 0.54
N ARG A 117 -12.20 -9.51 0.99
CA ARG A 117 -11.80 -8.32 0.26
C ARG A 117 -10.60 -7.71 1.00
N ILE A 118 -9.56 -7.43 0.24
CA ILE A 118 -8.31 -6.91 0.78
C ILE A 118 -8.07 -5.56 0.14
N ALA A 119 -7.95 -4.52 0.96
CA ALA A 119 -7.82 -3.15 0.48
C ALA A 119 -6.67 -2.45 1.19
N PHE A 120 -6.11 -1.46 0.52
CA PHE A 120 -5.18 -0.51 1.11
C PHE A 120 -5.89 0.84 1.12
N THR A 121 -6.25 1.32 2.30
CA THR A 121 -7.07 2.53 2.45
C THR A 121 -6.33 3.66 3.14
N ARG A 122 -5.10 3.41 3.60
CA ARG A 122 -4.30 4.43 4.27
C ARG A 122 -3.66 5.35 3.26
N PRO A 123 -3.42 6.63 3.63
CA PRO A 123 -2.55 7.46 2.80
C PRO A 123 -1.11 6.99 2.94
N LEU A 124 -0.30 7.28 1.93
CA LEU A 124 1.14 7.16 2.08
C LEU A 124 1.60 8.22 3.08
N MET A 125 2.49 7.82 3.99
CA MET A 125 2.83 8.68 5.14
C MET A 125 3.62 9.90 4.74
N ASP A 126 4.46 9.79 3.71
CA ASP A 126 5.28 10.90 3.25
C ASP A 126 5.71 10.65 1.82
N VAL A 127 5.51 11.62 0.96
CA VAL A 127 5.92 11.56 -0.45
C VAL A 127 6.54 12.90 -0.81
N THR A 128 7.74 12.86 -1.38
CA THR A 128 8.40 14.09 -1.84
C THR A 128 9.10 13.82 -3.16
N SER A 129 9.22 14.87 -3.97
CA SER A 129 10.01 14.84 -5.19
C SER A 129 11.43 15.38 -4.96
N GLN A 130 11.75 15.79 -3.74
CA GLN A 130 13.02 16.44 -3.42
C GLN A 130 13.89 15.49 -2.61
N GLN A 131 14.89 14.89 -3.24
CA GLN A 131 15.79 13.97 -2.57
C GLN A 131 16.48 14.60 -1.35
N ALA A 132 16.78 15.90 -1.44
CA ALA A 132 17.46 16.61 -0.36
C ALA A 132 16.58 16.72 0.90
N GLU A 133 15.27 16.47 0.78
CA GLU A 133 14.36 16.52 1.92
C GLU A 133 14.15 15.16 2.58
N VAL A 134 14.78 14.11 2.08
CA VAL A 134 14.65 12.77 2.63
C VAL A 134 15.75 12.54 3.67
N PRO A 135 15.43 12.11 4.87
CA PRO A 135 14.10 11.83 5.42
C PRO A 135 13.46 13.06 6.08
N HIS A 136 12.12 13.12 6.08
CA HIS A 136 11.41 14.10 6.88
C HIS A 136 11.22 13.57 8.30
N ARG A 137 11.31 14.48 9.28
CA ARG A 137 11.02 14.13 10.66
C ARG A 137 9.52 13.95 10.87
N LEU A 138 9.15 13.24 11.93
CA LEU A 138 7.77 13.19 12.36
C LEU A 138 7.23 14.61 12.53
N GLY A 139 6.01 14.83 12.09
CA GLY A 139 5.40 16.16 12.10
C GLY A 139 5.69 16.98 10.88
N GLN A 140 6.61 16.54 10.03
CA GLN A 140 6.94 17.22 8.78
C GLN A 140 6.58 16.37 7.56
N HIS A 141 5.83 15.29 7.76
CA HIS A 141 5.44 14.39 6.68
C HIS A 141 4.37 15.04 5.82
N HIS A 142 4.45 14.77 4.52
CA HIS A 142 3.45 15.19 3.54
C HIS A 142 2.72 13.95 3.06
N GLU A 143 1.58 13.66 3.67
CA GLU A 143 0.78 12.50 3.31
C GLU A 143 0.21 12.65 1.92
N LEU A 144 0.11 11.53 1.22
CA LEU A 144 -0.52 11.48 -0.10
C LEU A 144 -1.51 10.33 -0.15
N PRO A 145 -2.81 10.63 -0.27
CA PRO A 145 -3.78 9.55 -0.48
C PRO A 145 -3.55 8.91 -1.85
N VAL A 146 -3.73 7.59 -1.90
CA VAL A 146 -3.66 6.86 -3.15
C VAL A 146 -4.90 6.02 -3.29
N GLN A 147 -5.29 5.76 -4.53
CA GLN A 147 -6.41 4.89 -4.83
C GLN A 147 -5.86 3.55 -5.27
N CYS A 148 -6.11 2.52 -4.46
CA CYS A 148 -5.70 1.16 -4.76
C CYS A 148 -6.94 0.34 -5.06
N GLN A 149 -6.94 -0.33 -6.19
CA GLN A 149 -8.02 -1.28 -6.45
C GLN A 149 -7.90 -2.43 -5.46
N ALA A 150 -8.98 -2.72 -4.75
CA ALA A 150 -9.00 -3.82 -3.80
C ALA A 150 -8.91 -5.15 -4.54
N ALA A 151 -8.36 -6.15 -3.87
CA ALA A 151 -8.28 -7.51 -4.38
C ALA A 151 -9.23 -8.40 -3.60
N GLU A 152 -9.69 -9.49 -4.23
CA GLU A 152 -10.55 -10.45 -3.58
C GLU A 152 -10.00 -11.84 -3.75
N THR A 153 -10.18 -12.66 -2.73
CA THR A 153 -9.87 -14.08 -2.79
C THR A 153 -11.01 -14.87 -2.14
N THR A 154 -11.34 -15.99 -2.76
CA THR A 154 -12.33 -16.90 -2.20
C THR A 154 -11.60 -18.07 -1.57
N ILE A 155 -11.84 -18.29 -0.28
CA ILE A 155 -11.23 -19.38 0.45
C ILE A 155 -12.24 -20.50 0.60
N VAL A 156 -11.85 -21.68 0.19
CA VAL A 156 -12.73 -22.86 0.17
C VAL A 156 -12.18 -23.93 1.08
N THR A 157 -13.06 -24.79 1.57
CA THR A 157 -12.63 -25.96 2.35
C THR A 157 -11.87 -26.91 1.44
N PRO A 158 -10.83 -27.57 2.00
CA PRO A 158 -10.03 -28.50 1.21
C PRO A 158 -10.84 -29.71 0.72
#